data_e4be47fdd6c8a22c8efeb84dc01e7113
#
_entry.id   e4be47fdd6c8a22c8efeb84dc01e7113
#
_cell.length_a   1.000
_cell.length_b   1.000
_cell.length_c   1.000
_cell.angle_alpha   90.00
_cell.angle_beta   90.00
_cell.angle_gamma   90.00
#
_symmetry.space_group_name_H-M   'P 1'
#
loop_
_entity.id
_entity.type
_entity.pdbx_description
1 polymer ?
#
loop_
_entity_poly.entity_id
_entity_poly.type
_entity_poly.pdbx_seq_one_letter_code
_entity_poly.pdbx_strand_id
1 'polypeptide(L)'
;MKGIFAKSSIEKLATYKPNFGKSKINNLIRLSANESALGASSDAIKALKSFSNDLNRYPPQVSEELISVISNRYSLEKKKIILGNGSDELISILAQTYLNSNDEAIYTEFGFLQFPQAIS
;
A
#
# COMPACT_ATOMS: atom_id res chain seq x y z
N MET A 1 -29.59 -24.24 -1.59
CA MET A 1 -28.17 -23.92 -1.36
C MET A 1 -28.10 -22.51 -0.79
N LYS A 2 -27.44 -22.28 0.36
CA LYS A 2 -27.16 -20.92 0.81
C LYS A 2 -26.14 -20.31 -0.12
N GLY A 3 -26.47 -19.21 -0.79
CA GLY A 3 -25.52 -18.49 -1.64
C GLY A 3 -24.33 -17.96 -0.84
N ILE A 4 -23.22 -17.74 -1.48
CA ILE A 4 -22.06 -17.05 -0.89
C ILE A 4 -22.34 -15.55 -1.01
N PHE A 5 -22.44 -14.85 0.12
CA PHE A 5 -22.68 -13.41 0.19
C PHE A 5 -21.48 -12.72 0.83
N ALA A 6 -21.22 -11.50 0.42
CA ALA A 6 -20.23 -10.66 1.07
C ALA A 6 -20.70 -10.30 2.50
N LYS A 7 -19.76 -9.92 3.37
CA LYS A 7 -20.12 -9.34 4.66
C LYS A 7 -20.90 -8.04 4.44
N SER A 8 -21.90 -7.76 5.26
CA SER A 8 -22.71 -6.54 5.16
C SER A 8 -21.91 -5.25 5.33
N SER A 9 -20.79 -5.29 6.07
CA SER A 9 -19.86 -4.20 6.19
C SER A 9 -19.17 -3.88 4.84
N ILE A 10 -18.80 -4.91 4.09
CA ILE A 10 -18.15 -4.78 2.78
C ILE A 10 -19.13 -4.24 1.72
N GLU A 11 -20.41 -4.64 1.77
CA GLU A 11 -21.41 -4.17 0.82
C GLU A 11 -21.68 -2.66 0.93
N LYS A 12 -21.43 -2.08 2.10
CA LYS A 12 -21.60 -0.64 2.37
C LYS A 12 -20.41 0.21 1.95
N LEU A 13 -19.27 -0.39 1.63
CA LEU A 13 -18.06 0.35 1.27
C LEU A 13 -18.20 1.00 -0.11
N ALA A 14 -17.73 2.24 -0.19
CA ALA A 14 -17.61 2.92 -1.47
C ALA A 14 -16.57 2.20 -2.34
N THR A 15 -16.96 1.87 -3.58
CA THR A 15 -16.04 1.29 -4.55
C THR A 15 -15.01 2.33 -4.96
N TYR A 16 -13.74 2.05 -4.71
CA TYR A 16 -12.66 2.85 -5.26
C TYR A 16 -12.61 2.71 -6.79
N LYS A 17 -12.82 3.80 -7.48
CA LYS A 17 -12.71 3.87 -8.94
C LYS A 17 -11.54 4.79 -9.30
N PRO A 18 -10.32 4.24 -9.44
CA PRO A 18 -9.19 5.05 -9.85
C PRO A 18 -9.48 5.65 -11.23
N ASN A 19 -9.39 6.96 -11.32
CA ASN A 19 -9.57 7.65 -12.59
C ASN A 19 -8.27 7.56 -13.39
N PHE A 20 -8.00 6.42 -13.99
CA PHE A 20 -6.86 6.22 -14.90
C PHE A 20 -7.07 6.93 -16.24
N GLY A 21 -8.08 7.81 -16.29
CA GLY A 21 -8.30 8.75 -17.36
C GLY A 21 -8.10 8.16 -18.75
N LYS A 22 -9.12 7.50 -19.27
CA LYS A 22 -9.32 7.47 -20.73
C LYS A 22 -9.78 8.88 -21.17
N SER A 23 -9.04 9.90 -20.78
CA SER A 23 -9.27 11.25 -21.27
C SER A 23 -8.79 11.31 -22.70
N LYS A 24 -9.65 11.72 -23.61
CA LYS A 24 -9.28 12.10 -24.97
C LYS A 24 -8.51 13.43 -25.02
N ILE A 25 -8.20 14.00 -23.85
CA ILE A 25 -7.47 15.25 -23.72
C ILE A 25 -5.98 14.95 -23.85
N ASN A 26 -5.39 15.38 -24.93
CA ASN A 26 -3.94 15.35 -25.10
C ASN A 26 -3.29 16.27 -24.05
N ASN A 27 -2.20 15.82 -23.41
CA ASN A 27 -1.45 16.56 -22.40
C ASN A 27 -2.19 16.78 -21.04
N LEU A 28 -3.03 15.84 -20.64
CA LEU A 28 -3.66 15.88 -19.32
C LEU A 28 -2.60 15.75 -18.20
N ILE A 29 -2.53 16.73 -17.32
CA ILE A 29 -1.72 16.68 -16.10
C ILE A 29 -2.55 15.98 -15.01
N ARG A 30 -2.11 14.82 -14.54
CA ARG A 30 -2.76 14.10 -13.45
C ARG A 30 -2.22 14.55 -12.12
N LEU A 31 -3.12 14.97 -11.23
CA LEU A 31 -2.79 15.37 -9.86
C LEU A 31 -3.55 14.54 -8.80
N SER A 32 -4.29 13.51 -9.24
CA SER A 32 -5.22 12.77 -8.38
C SER A 32 -4.63 11.56 -7.64
N ALA A 33 -3.43 11.12 -8.00
CA ALA A 33 -2.83 9.88 -7.47
C ALA A 33 -1.54 10.12 -6.68
N ASN A 34 -1.22 11.37 -6.37
CA ASN A 34 -0.01 11.75 -5.61
C ASN A 34 1.29 11.18 -6.21
N GLU A 35 1.34 11.06 -7.55
CA GLU A 35 2.49 10.55 -8.28
C GLU A 35 3.62 11.59 -8.35
N SER A 36 4.86 11.13 -8.36
CA SER A 36 6.00 12.02 -8.53
C SER A 36 6.10 12.52 -9.98
N ALA A 37 5.99 13.83 -10.17
CA ALA A 37 6.18 14.47 -11.48
C ALA A 37 7.61 14.32 -12.02
N LEU A 38 8.59 14.05 -11.16
CA LEU A 38 10.01 13.85 -11.53
C LEU A 38 10.33 12.41 -11.94
N GLY A 39 9.37 11.49 -11.80
CA GLY A 39 9.58 10.06 -12.05
C GLY A 39 10.43 9.38 -10.98
N ALA A 40 10.94 8.19 -11.29
CA ALA A 40 11.83 7.44 -10.42
C ALA A 40 13.29 7.93 -10.53
N SER A 41 14.07 7.79 -9.47
CA SER A 41 15.50 8.12 -9.51
C SER A 41 16.24 7.25 -10.52
N SER A 42 17.30 7.81 -11.12
CA SER A 42 18.15 7.08 -12.08
C SER A 42 18.76 5.82 -11.46
N ASP A 43 19.08 5.85 -10.18
CA ASP A 43 19.68 4.71 -9.47
C ASP A 43 18.67 3.62 -9.19
N ALA A 44 17.41 3.97 -8.86
CA ALA A 44 16.33 2.99 -8.76
C ALA A 44 16.09 2.28 -10.11
N ILE A 45 16.11 3.04 -11.23
CA ILE A 45 15.94 2.46 -12.57
C ILE A 45 17.12 1.53 -12.92
N LYS A 46 18.36 1.90 -12.58
CA LYS A 46 19.54 1.05 -12.79
C LYS A 46 19.44 -0.23 -11.96
N ALA A 47 19.09 -0.12 -10.67
CA ALA A 47 18.93 -1.26 -9.79
C ALA A 47 17.87 -2.24 -10.31
N LEU A 48 16.71 -1.74 -10.75
CA LEU A 48 15.66 -2.57 -11.34
C LEU A 48 16.15 -3.32 -12.58
N LYS A 49 16.89 -2.64 -13.47
CA LYS A 49 17.45 -3.27 -14.68
C LYS A 49 18.48 -4.35 -14.36
N SER A 50 19.32 -4.15 -13.34
CA SER A 50 20.30 -5.17 -12.93
C SER A 50 19.67 -6.39 -12.28
N PHE A 51 18.51 -6.22 -11.63
CA PHE A 51 17.79 -7.29 -10.94
C PHE A 51 16.95 -8.17 -11.88
N SER A 52 16.82 -7.80 -13.15
CA SER A 52 15.90 -8.49 -14.10
C SER A 52 16.16 -9.97 -14.30
N ASN A 53 17.38 -10.47 -14.04
CA ASN A 53 17.73 -11.88 -14.21
C ASN A 53 17.27 -12.78 -13.05
N ASP A 54 16.88 -12.23 -11.92
CA ASP A 54 16.52 -12.96 -10.70
C ASP A 54 15.03 -12.87 -10.35
N LEU A 55 14.22 -12.32 -11.24
CA LEU A 55 12.77 -12.14 -11.03
C LEU A 55 12.00 -13.43 -10.78
N ASN A 56 12.54 -14.58 -11.16
CA ASN A 56 11.96 -15.91 -10.94
C ASN A 56 12.30 -16.49 -9.55
N ARG A 57 13.07 -15.79 -8.74
CA ARG A 57 13.44 -16.22 -7.40
C ARG A 57 12.47 -15.66 -6.36
N TYR A 58 12.17 -16.46 -5.35
CA TYR A 58 11.45 -15.95 -4.19
C TYR A 58 12.28 -14.88 -3.48
N PRO A 59 11.68 -13.74 -3.11
CA PRO A 59 12.35 -12.79 -2.26
C PRO A 59 12.58 -13.38 -0.86
N PRO A 60 13.55 -12.90 -0.10
CA PRO A 60 13.68 -13.27 1.31
C PRO A 60 12.40 -12.91 2.06
N GLN A 61 12.02 -13.72 3.03
CA GLN A 61 10.80 -13.52 3.83
C GLN A 61 10.77 -12.16 4.54
N VAL A 62 11.94 -11.67 4.94
CA VAL A 62 12.16 -10.34 5.49
C VAL A 62 13.37 -9.72 4.80
N SER A 63 13.23 -8.54 4.24
CA SER A 63 14.36 -7.82 3.64
C SER A 63 15.19 -7.13 4.73
N GLU A 64 16.09 -7.88 5.36
CA GLU A 64 16.98 -7.35 6.41
C GLU A 64 17.89 -6.23 5.88
N GLU A 65 18.28 -6.31 4.62
CA GLU A 65 19.09 -5.27 3.96
C GLU A 65 18.32 -3.94 3.93
N LEU A 66 17.08 -3.94 3.46
CA LEU A 66 16.23 -2.75 3.43
C LEU A 66 15.93 -2.21 4.82
N ILE A 67 15.63 -3.08 5.78
CA ILE A 67 15.46 -2.70 7.21
C ILE A 67 16.72 -2.02 7.73
N SER A 68 17.90 -2.55 7.41
CA SER A 68 19.18 -1.97 7.86
C SER A 68 19.41 -0.58 7.27
N VAL A 69 19.11 -0.41 5.99
CA VAL A 69 19.24 0.91 5.31
C VAL A 69 18.28 1.93 5.93
N ILE A 70 17.01 1.55 6.15
CA ILE A 70 16.01 2.41 6.79
C ILE A 70 16.43 2.76 8.22
N SER A 71 16.82 1.76 9.00
CA SER A 71 17.29 1.91 10.38
C SER A 71 18.43 2.94 10.48
N ASN A 72 19.45 2.79 9.63
CA ASN A 72 20.61 3.69 9.62
C ASN A 72 20.22 5.11 9.17
N ARG A 73 19.39 5.22 8.13
CA ARG A 73 19.01 6.52 7.58
C ARG A 73 18.17 7.37 8.53
N TYR A 74 17.27 6.72 9.26
CA TYR A 74 16.30 7.40 10.13
C TYR A 74 16.59 7.23 11.62
N SER A 75 17.71 6.60 11.98
CA SER A 75 18.09 6.30 13.36
C SER A 75 17.01 5.55 14.15
N LEU A 76 16.37 4.57 13.49
CA LEU A 76 15.32 3.74 14.06
C LEU A 76 15.89 2.37 14.48
N GLU A 77 15.35 1.79 15.55
CA GLU A 77 15.66 0.41 15.89
C GLU A 77 15.06 -0.54 14.84
N LYS A 78 15.86 -1.49 14.35
CA LYS A 78 15.41 -2.46 13.33
C LYS A 78 14.11 -3.18 13.69
N LYS A 79 13.95 -3.56 14.96
CA LYS A 79 12.76 -4.25 15.48
C LYS A 79 11.47 -3.41 15.44
N LYS A 80 11.58 -2.10 15.22
CA LYS A 80 10.45 -1.17 15.08
C LYS A 80 10.08 -0.87 13.63
N ILE A 81 10.67 -1.59 12.68
CA ILE A 81 10.44 -1.42 11.25
C ILE A 81 9.71 -2.64 10.72
N ILE A 82 8.58 -2.42 10.10
CA ILE A 82 7.81 -3.43 9.37
C ILE A 82 7.75 -3.02 7.92
N LEU A 83 7.98 -3.96 7.02
CA LEU A 83 7.89 -3.77 5.58
C LEU A 83 6.62 -4.43 5.03
N GLY A 84 6.08 -3.86 3.95
CA GLY A 84 4.91 -4.40 3.26
C GLY A 84 4.84 -3.87 1.83
N ASN A 85 3.87 -4.34 1.06
CA ASN A 85 3.61 -3.91 -0.31
C ASN A 85 2.83 -2.58 -0.32
N GLY A 86 3.45 -1.54 0.22
CA GLY A 86 2.88 -0.22 0.38
C GLY A 86 2.06 -0.06 1.66
N SER A 87 1.54 1.16 1.86
CA SER A 87 0.76 1.53 3.05
C SER A 87 -0.56 0.76 3.18
N ASP A 88 -1.17 0.37 2.06
CA ASP A 88 -2.46 -0.33 2.04
C ASP A 88 -2.38 -1.68 2.75
N GLU A 89 -1.33 -2.46 2.45
CA GLU A 89 -1.09 -3.73 3.13
C GLU A 89 -0.79 -3.52 4.61
N LEU A 90 0.05 -2.55 4.95
CA LEU A 90 0.42 -2.27 6.34
C LEU A 90 -0.78 -1.81 7.17
N ILE A 91 -1.67 -0.98 6.64
CA ILE A 91 -2.92 -0.57 7.29
C ILE A 91 -3.81 -1.79 7.52
N SER A 92 -3.95 -2.66 6.53
CA SER A 92 -4.74 -3.89 6.64
C SER A 92 -4.18 -4.84 7.70
N ILE A 93 -2.86 -5.04 7.73
CA ILE A 93 -2.17 -5.87 8.73
C ILE A 93 -2.39 -5.31 10.13
N LEU A 94 -2.26 -3.98 10.32
CA LEU A 94 -2.50 -3.34 11.61
C LEU A 94 -3.94 -3.55 12.08
N ALA A 95 -4.93 -3.32 11.22
CA ALA A 95 -6.33 -3.54 11.56
C ALA A 95 -6.58 -5.00 11.96
N GLN A 96 -6.10 -5.97 11.17
CA GLN A 96 -6.26 -7.40 11.44
C GLN A 96 -5.54 -7.87 12.72
N THR A 97 -4.44 -7.21 13.09
CA THR A 97 -3.63 -7.59 14.25
C THR A 97 -4.21 -7.06 15.55
N TYR A 98 -4.77 -5.85 15.53
CA TYR A 98 -5.12 -5.13 16.75
C TYR A 98 -6.61 -4.91 16.97
N LEU A 99 -7.46 -5.10 15.95
CA LEU A 99 -8.90 -4.84 16.07
C LEU A 99 -9.69 -6.14 16.09
N ASN A 100 -10.53 -6.28 17.12
CA ASN A 100 -11.53 -7.33 17.24
C ASN A 100 -12.94 -6.74 16.94
N SER A 101 -13.96 -7.57 16.90
CA SER A 101 -15.34 -7.19 16.56
C SER A 101 -15.97 -6.14 17.46
N ASN A 102 -15.43 -5.93 18.67
CA ASN A 102 -15.94 -4.95 19.65
C ASN A 102 -15.01 -3.74 19.83
N ASP A 103 -13.93 -3.66 19.07
CA ASP A 103 -13.00 -2.54 19.13
C ASP A 103 -13.46 -1.42 18.20
N GLU A 104 -13.05 -0.21 18.51
CA GLU A 104 -13.35 0.99 17.74
C GLU A 104 -12.08 1.59 17.15
N ALA A 105 -12.18 2.11 15.94
CA ALA A 105 -11.10 2.83 15.27
C ALA A 105 -11.58 4.20 14.81
N ILE A 106 -10.74 5.22 15.02
CA ILE A 106 -11.02 6.60 14.61
C ILE A 106 -10.16 6.94 13.40
N TYR A 107 -10.77 7.46 12.37
CA TYR A 107 -10.10 7.95 11.16
C TYR A 107 -10.76 9.24 10.65
N THR A 108 -10.08 9.98 9.79
CA THR A 108 -10.61 11.23 9.24
C THR A 108 -11.59 10.97 8.10
N GLU A 109 -12.72 11.68 8.06
CA GLU A 109 -13.78 11.52 7.04
C GLU A 109 -13.24 11.63 5.61
N PHE A 110 -12.39 12.63 5.36
CA PHE A 110 -11.76 12.87 4.05
C PHE A 110 -10.33 12.29 3.96
N GLY A 111 -10.04 11.28 4.78
CA GLY A 111 -8.75 10.61 4.79
C GLY A 111 -8.59 9.58 3.68
N PHE A 112 -7.52 8.80 3.78
CA PHE A 112 -7.22 7.75 2.83
C PHE A 112 -8.24 6.61 2.91
N LEU A 113 -8.80 6.22 1.77
CA LEU A 113 -9.90 5.25 1.68
C LEU A 113 -9.57 3.88 2.28
N GLN A 114 -8.29 3.52 2.36
CA GLN A 114 -7.84 2.26 2.94
C GLN A 114 -8.21 2.12 4.43
N PHE A 115 -8.31 3.21 5.19
CA PHE A 115 -8.70 3.13 6.60
C PHE A 115 -10.09 2.50 6.80
N PRO A 116 -11.18 3.04 6.24
CA PRO A 116 -12.48 2.40 6.38
C PRO A 116 -12.54 1.00 5.78
N GLN A 117 -11.77 0.71 4.72
CA GLN A 117 -11.74 -0.62 4.12
C GLN A 117 -11.07 -1.66 5.01
N ALA A 118 -10.01 -1.29 5.72
CA ALA A 118 -9.25 -2.22 6.56
C ALA A 118 -9.97 -2.56 7.87
N ILE A 119 -10.83 -1.66 8.39
CA ILE A 119 -11.54 -1.83 9.68
C ILE A 119 -12.96 -2.38 9.52
N SER A 120 -13.45 -2.64 8.30
CA SER A 120 -14.79 -3.17 8.00
C SER A 120 -14.77 -4.69 7.94
#